data_9b86694a92db7e1231627b32045f9ee6
#
_entry.id   9b86694a92db7e1231627b32045f9ee6
#
_cell.length_a   1.000
_cell.length_b   1.000
_cell.length_c   1.000
_cell.angle_alpha   90.00
_cell.angle_beta   90.00
_cell.angle_gamma   90.00
#
_symmetry.space_group_name_H-M   'P 1'
#
loop_
_entity.id
_entity.type
_entity.pdbx_description
1 polymer ?
#
loop_
_entity_poly.entity_id
_entity_poly.type
_entity_poly.pdbx_seq_one_letter_code
_entity_poly.pdbx_strand_id
1 'polypeptide(L)'
;MLTICTFNIKNNYRDYQSDKADKIIGFINQNKIDYLCLQEVFTKCRRDLQKNLRGTKYKIYGKYRFSLPIFTPINEAVSIITKEKVLYNRTYHLPFLPSGLKRVVTKVVTKTDDLGCVTILNTHLDYMFDFVKKRQLKKIIKLIETEKNPVILTGDFNLKINNPIFKEFIKKLNNLGLKRVDIHEKTLKQSRYNRSIDHIFIPDDYDVELLEVIKDLDISDHYPVLLKVSKK
;
A
#
# COMPACT_ATOMS: atom_id res chain seq x y z
N MET A 1 9.90 5.00 16.70
CA MET A 1 9.69 5.66 15.39
C MET A 1 9.59 4.61 14.31
N LEU A 2 8.61 4.68 13.41
CA LEU A 2 8.43 3.75 12.27
C LEU A 2 8.63 4.45 10.94
N THR A 3 9.31 3.77 10.01
CA THR A 3 9.49 4.21 8.62
C THR A 3 8.61 3.35 7.71
N ILE A 4 7.63 3.99 7.07
CA ILE A 4 6.63 3.34 6.23
C ILE A 4 6.72 3.93 4.82
N CYS A 5 6.63 3.08 3.80
CA CYS A 5 6.59 3.54 2.42
C CYS A 5 5.44 2.85 1.66
N THR A 6 4.68 3.61 0.90
CA THR A 6 3.74 3.07 -0.09
C THR A 6 4.27 3.31 -1.49
N PHE A 7 4.18 2.28 -2.34
CA PHE A 7 4.73 2.35 -3.68
C PHE A 7 4.01 1.40 -4.66
N ASN A 8 3.27 1.94 -5.61
CA ASN A 8 2.81 1.17 -6.75
C ASN A 8 3.98 0.99 -7.72
N ILE A 9 4.42 -0.25 -7.92
CA ILE A 9 5.61 -0.56 -8.72
C ILE A 9 5.32 -0.78 -10.20
N LYS A 10 4.09 -0.59 -10.66
CA LYS A 10 3.65 -0.78 -12.07
C LYS A 10 4.39 -1.94 -12.72
N ASN A 11 4.14 -3.11 -12.27
CA ASN A 11 4.87 -4.25 -12.76
C ASN A 11 3.98 -5.09 -13.69
N ASN A 12 3.84 -4.67 -14.94
CA ASN A 12 3.18 -5.47 -15.93
C ASN A 12 4.18 -6.47 -16.59
N TYR A 13 3.65 -7.50 -17.24
CA TYR A 13 4.47 -8.57 -17.83
C TYR A 13 5.42 -8.06 -18.93
N ARG A 14 5.05 -6.97 -19.63
CA ARG A 14 5.81 -6.42 -20.76
C ARG A 14 6.97 -5.53 -20.32
N ASP A 15 6.84 -4.86 -19.16
CA ASP A 15 7.80 -3.86 -18.66
C ASP A 15 8.63 -4.39 -17.49
N TYR A 16 8.70 -5.72 -17.33
CA TYR A 16 9.49 -6.31 -16.24
C TYR A 16 10.99 -6.11 -16.47
N GLN A 17 11.58 -5.29 -15.63
CA GLN A 17 13.04 -5.12 -15.54
C GLN A 17 13.60 -6.17 -14.58
N SER A 18 14.61 -6.92 -15.02
CA SER A 18 15.19 -8.03 -14.23
C SER A 18 15.84 -7.56 -12.92
N ASP A 19 16.29 -6.32 -12.86
CA ASP A 19 16.92 -5.68 -11.70
C ASP A 19 15.93 -4.95 -10.76
N LYS A 20 14.64 -4.94 -11.10
CA LYS A 20 13.61 -4.24 -10.30
C LYS A 20 13.59 -4.71 -8.85
N ALA A 21 13.71 -6.01 -8.60
CA ALA A 21 13.73 -6.56 -7.26
C ALA A 21 14.96 -6.09 -6.47
N ASP A 22 16.13 -6.04 -7.11
CA ASP A 22 17.39 -5.55 -6.50
C ASP A 22 17.30 -4.08 -6.16
N LYS A 23 16.76 -3.26 -7.06
CA LYS A 23 16.51 -1.83 -6.81
C LYS A 23 15.56 -1.61 -5.63
N ILE A 24 14.51 -2.42 -5.52
CA ILE A 24 13.57 -2.36 -4.37
C ILE A 24 14.29 -2.73 -3.07
N ILE A 25 15.13 -3.76 -3.06
CA ILE A 25 15.90 -4.15 -1.87
C ILE A 25 16.91 -3.07 -1.49
N GLY A 26 17.62 -2.53 -2.47
CA GLY A 26 18.52 -1.39 -2.25
C GLY A 26 17.80 -0.20 -1.63
N PHE A 27 16.62 0.13 -2.15
CA PHE A 27 15.77 1.22 -1.64
C PHE A 27 15.32 0.98 -0.18
N ILE A 28 14.91 -0.25 0.17
CA ILE A 28 14.57 -0.62 1.54
C ILE A 28 15.75 -0.36 2.49
N ASN A 29 16.94 -0.81 2.10
CA ASN A 29 18.13 -0.73 2.95
C ASN A 29 18.62 0.72 3.10
N GLN A 30 18.67 1.47 2.00
CA GLN A 30 19.09 2.88 1.99
C GLN A 30 18.21 3.74 2.88
N ASN A 31 16.89 3.55 2.85
CA ASN A 31 15.93 4.35 3.58
C ASN A 31 15.55 3.72 4.94
N LYS A 32 16.13 2.59 5.31
CA LYS A 32 15.87 1.86 6.58
C LYS A 32 14.37 1.61 6.80
N ILE A 33 13.66 1.22 5.74
CA ILE A 33 12.20 1.07 5.74
C ILE A 33 11.79 -0.09 6.65
N ASP A 34 10.84 0.15 7.57
CA ASP A 34 10.27 -0.88 8.43
C ASP A 34 9.12 -1.60 7.72
N TYR A 35 8.30 -0.85 6.96
CA TYR A 35 7.19 -1.40 6.17
C TYR A 35 7.19 -0.81 4.76
N LEU A 36 7.45 -1.64 3.75
CA LEU A 36 7.26 -1.29 2.36
C LEU A 36 5.95 -1.91 1.85
N CYS A 37 4.98 -1.06 1.57
CA CYS A 37 3.65 -1.39 1.08
C CYS A 37 3.60 -1.28 -0.43
N LEU A 38 3.66 -2.42 -1.14
CA LEU A 38 3.74 -2.49 -2.59
C LEU A 38 2.38 -2.81 -3.21
N GLN A 39 2.07 -2.16 -4.33
CA GLN A 39 0.95 -2.49 -5.22
C GLN A 39 1.48 -2.95 -6.58
N GLU A 40 0.67 -3.67 -7.34
CA GLU A 40 1.00 -4.26 -8.65
C GLU A 40 2.22 -5.19 -8.65
N VAL A 41 2.39 -6.00 -7.61
CA VAL A 41 3.49 -6.95 -7.51
C VAL A 41 3.16 -8.22 -8.31
N PHE A 42 3.62 -8.30 -9.56
CA PHE A 42 3.42 -9.48 -10.42
C PHE A 42 4.24 -10.69 -9.97
N THR A 43 3.82 -11.87 -10.43
CA THR A 43 4.37 -13.16 -10.00
C THR A 43 5.90 -13.22 -10.10
N LYS A 44 6.48 -12.77 -11.24
CA LYS A 44 7.93 -12.83 -11.44
C LYS A 44 8.68 -11.93 -10.45
N CYS A 45 8.30 -10.65 -10.37
CA CYS A 45 8.91 -9.71 -9.41
C CYS A 45 8.77 -10.20 -7.97
N ARG A 46 7.61 -10.76 -7.60
CA ARG A 46 7.44 -11.32 -6.27
C ARG A 46 8.36 -12.50 -5.99
N ARG A 47 8.58 -13.39 -6.96
CA ARG A 47 9.54 -14.50 -6.81
C ARG A 47 10.96 -13.99 -6.61
N ASP A 48 11.37 -12.99 -7.38
CA ASP A 48 12.68 -12.39 -7.29
C ASP A 48 12.86 -11.66 -5.95
N LEU A 49 11.85 -10.88 -5.49
CA LEU A 49 11.83 -10.31 -4.15
C LEU A 49 11.95 -11.38 -3.07
N GLN A 50 11.18 -12.48 -3.16
CA GLN A 50 11.27 -13.59 -2.20
C GLN A 50 12.64 -14.26 -2.19
N LYS A 51 13.27 -14.40 -3.36
CA LYS A 51 14.64 -14.94 -3.48
C LYS A 51 15.65 -14.01 -2.82
N ASN A 52 15.61 -12.72 -3.14
CA ASN A 52 16.59 -11.74 -2.66
C ASN A 52 16.42 -11.38 -1.18
N LEU A 53 15.24 -11.61 -0.61
CA LEU A 53 14.99 -11.45 0.83
C LEU A 53 15.44 -12.67 1.66
N ARG A 54 15.82 -13.81 1.03
CA ARG A 54 16.32 -14.98 1.76
C ARG A 54 17.59 -14.63 2.52
N GLY A 55 17.66 -15.06 3.77
CA GLY A 55 18.81 -14.76 4.66
C GLY A 55 18.80 -13.35 5.26
N THR A 56 17.87 -12.48 4.84
CA THR A 56 17.67 -11.18 5.46
C THR A 56 16.61 -11.24 6.58
N LYS A 57 16.53 -10.19 7.39
CA LYS A 57 15.46 -10.03 8.38
C LYS A 57 14.09 -9.70 7.78
N TYR A 58 14.03 -9.30 6.51
CA TYR A 58 12.80 -8.90 5.84
C TYR A 58 12.02 -10.09 5.30
N LYS A 59 10.69 -10.01 5.38
CA LYS A 59 9.76 -11.00 4.81
C LYS A 59 8.66 -10.28 4.04
N ILE A 60 8.14 -10.92 2.97
CA ILE A 60 7.07 -10.40 2.13
C ILE A 60 5.76 -11.14 2.40
N TYR A 61 4.70 -10.39 2.68
CA TYR A 61 3.35 -10.84 2.98
C TYR A 61 2.36 -10.37 1.92
N GLY A 62 1.22 -11.03 1.82
CA GLY A 62 0.16 -10.78 0.85
C GLY A 62 0.02 -11.95 -0.13
N LYS A 63 -1.21 -12.22 -0.57
CA LYS A 63 -1.54 -13.27 -1.54
C LYS A 63 -1.81 -12.66 -2.91
N TYR A 64 -1.54 -13.43 -3.97
CA TYR A 64 -1.97 -13.07 -5.30
C TYR A 64 -3.49 -12.96 -5.35
N ARG A 65 -3.98 -11.96 -6.07
CA ARG A 65 -5.32 -11.98 -6.59
C ARG A 65 -5.30 -12.77 -7.90
N PHE A 66 -6.04 -13.84 -7.95
CA PHE A 66 -6.29 -14.54 -9.19
C PHE A 66 -7.51 -13.90 -9.85
N SER A 67 -7.34 -13.24 -10.97
CA SER A 67 -8.44 -12.90 -11.87
C SER A 67 -8.24 -13.68 -13.16
N LEU A 68 -9.28 -14.35 -13.60
CA LEU A 68 -9.42 -14.84 -14.96
C LEU A 68 -10.21 -13.80 -15.74
N PRO A 69 -9.59 -12.79 -16.34
CA PRO A 69 -10.20 -12.15 -17.49
C PRO A 69 -10.17 -13.19 -18.61
N ILE A 70 -11.16 -13.15 -19.48
CA ILE A 70 -11.40 -14.14 -20.55
C ILE A 70 -10.16 -14.37 -21.43
N PHE A 71 -9.13 -13.49 -21.37
CA PHE A 71 -7.98 -13.54 -22.30
C PHE A 71 -6.57 -13.47 -21.66
N THR A 72 -6.40 -13.10 -20.39
CA THR A 72 -5.06 -13.09 -19.76
C THR A 72 -5.15 -13.22 -18.23
N PRO A 73 -4.50 -14.25 -17.64
CA PRO A 73 -4.44 -14.35 -16.18
C PRO A 73 -3.57 -13.23 -15.62
N ILE A 74 -4.19 -12.26 -14.94
CA ILE A 74 -3.46 -11.23 -14.20
C ILE A 74 -3.25 -11.73 -12.78
N ASN A 75 -2.01 -12.11 -12.49
CA ASN A 75 -1.56 -12.53 -11.16
C ASN A 75 -0.73 -11.41 -10.54
N GLU A 76 -1.37 -10.46 -9.89
CA GLU A 76 -0.68 -9.42 -9.11
C GLU A 76 -1.05 -9.53 -7.64
N ALA A 77 -0.16 -9.06 -6.79
CA ALA A 77 -0.36 -9.01 -5.35
C ALA A 77 -0.26 -7.58 -4.85
N VAL A 78 -1.00 -7.30 -3.78
CA VAL A 78 -0.76 -6.17 -2.90
C VAL A 78 0.04 -6.73 -1.73
N SER A 79 1.29 -6.29 -1.59
CA SER A 79 2.25 -6.92 -0.69
C SER A 79 2.77 -5.94 0.36
N ILE A 80 3.15 -6.47 1.51
CA ILE A 80 3.86 -5.74 2.57
C ILE A 80 5.16 -6.47 2.83
N ILE A 81 6.28 -5.75 2.71
CA ILE A 81 7.61 -6.23 3.12
C ILE A 81 7.92 -5.57 4.47
N THR A 82 8.32 -6.37 5.44
CA THR A 82 8.69 -5.87 6.77
C THR A 82 9.75 -6.75 7.44
N LYS A 83 10.56 -6.13 8.29
CA LYS A 83 11.49 -6.79 9.20
C LYS A 83 10.88 -7.07 10.57
N GLU A 84 9.73 -6.48 10.86
CA GLU A 84 9.06 -6.57 12.14
C GLU A 84 8.48 -7.97 12.38
N LYS A 85 8.33 -8.34 13.66
CA LYS A 85 7.71 -9.62 14.05
C LYS A 85 6.23 -9.61 13.71
N VAL A 86 5.84 -10.36 12.66
CA VAL A 86 4.44 -10.50 12.27
C VAL A 86 3.75 -11.52 13.14
N LEU A 87 2.69 -11.07 13.84
CA LEU A 87 1.83 -11.89 14.70
C LEU A 87 0.67 -12.49 13.90
N TYR A 88 0.17 -11.75 12.91
CA TYR A 88 -0.95 -12.19 12.07
C TYR A 88 -0.86 -11.54 10.68
N ASN A 89 -1.23 -12.29 9.64
CA ASN A 89 -1.38 -11.74 8.29
C ASN A 89 -2.58 -12.35 7.58
N ARG A 90 -3.28 -11.54 6.80
CA ARG A 90 -4.39 -11.98 5.95
C ARG A 90 -4.60 -11.04 4.77
N THR A 91 -4.99 -11.61 3.64
CA THR A 91 -5.44 -10.85 2.46
C THR A 91 -6.96 -10.99 2.34
N TYR A 92 -7.66 -9.87 2.26
CA TYR A 92 -9.11 -9.79 2.12
C TYR A 92 -9.46 -9.36 0.71
N HIS A 93 -10.42 -10.06 0.09
CA HIS A 93 -10.99 -9.63 -1.19
C HIS A 93 -11.91 -8.44 -0.99
N LEU A 94 -11.77 -7.46 -1.87
CA LEU A 94 -12.66 -6.32 -1.98
C LEU A 94 -13.79 -6.61 -2.98
N PRO A 95 -14.95 -5.96 -2.86
CA PRO A 95 -16.02 -6.06 -3.86
C PRO A 95 -15.50 -5.71 -5.26
N PHE A 96 -15.93 -6.47 -6.26
CA PHE A 96 -15.57 -6.28 -7.67
C PHE A 96 -16.76 -6.61 -8.58
N LEU A 97 -16.70 -6.17 -9.83
CA LEU A 97 -17.62 -6.61 -10.88
C LEU A 97 -17.14 -7.94 -11.49
N PRO A 98 -18.04 -8.79 -11.99
CA PRO A 98 -17.66 -10.05 -12.63
C PRO A 98 -16.66 -9.89 -13.77
N SER A 99 -16.75 -8.80 -14.54
CA SER A 99 -15.81 -8.43 -15.60
C SER A 99 -14.62 -7.61 -15.14
N GLY A 100 -14.57 -7.23 -13.85
CA GLY A 100 -13.56 -6.34 -13.30
C GLY A 100 -12.37 -7.07 -12.65
N LEU A 101 -11.33 -6.30 -12.36
CA LEU A 101 -10.18 -6.81 -11.63
C LEU A 101 -10.53 -7.03 -10.16
N LYS A 102 -10.20 -8.22 -9.64
CA LYS A 102 -10.31 -8.49 -8.21
C LYS A 102 -9.30 -7.63 -7.46
N ARG A 103 -9.75 -6.80 -6.54
CA ARG A 103 -8.92 -5.97 -5.67
C ARG A 103 -8.86 -6.56 -4.27
N VAL A 104 -7.79 -6.26 -3.54
CA VAL A 104 -7.55 -6.85 -2.22
C VAL A 104 -7.01 -5.81 -1.24
N VAL A 105 -7.16 -6.11 0.06
CA VAL A 105 -6.43 -5.47 1.15
C VAL A 105 -5.55 -6.53 1.79
N THR A 106 -4.26 -6.26 1.88
CA THR A 106 -3.33 -7.06 2.68
C THR A 106 -3.19 -6.44 4.06
N LYS A 107 -3.44 -7.25 5.08
CA LYS A 107 -3.30 -6.91 6.49
C LYS A 107 -2.12 -7.65 7.08
N VAL A 108 -1.27 -6.95 7.82
CA VAL A 108 -0.32 -7.53 8.77
C VAL A 108 -0.50 -6.88 10.14
N VAL A 109 -0.44 -7.69 11.18
CA VAL A 109 -0.36 -7.22 12.58
C VAL A 109 1.03 -7.55 13.06
N THR A 110 1.74 -6.55 13.53
CA THR A 110 3.12 -6.69 13.99
C THR A 110 3.25 -6.22 15.43
N LYS A 111 4.29 -6.67 16.08
CA LYS A 111 4.77 -6.11 17.36
C LYS A 111 6.07 -5.39 17.08
N THR A 112 6.08 -4.10 17.39
CA THR A 112 7.27 -3.23 17.32
C THR A 112 7.74 -2.88 18.72
N ASP A 113 9.01 -2.57 18.87
CA ASP A 113 9.56 -2.20 20.18
C ASP A 113 9.04 -0.81 20.62
N ASP A 114 8.90 0.13 19.68
CA ASP A 114 8.55 1.53 19.97
C ASP A 114 7.03 1.76 20.15
N LEU A 115 6.20 1.10 19.33
CA LEU A 115 4.76 1.42 19.26
C LEU A 115 3.85 0.27 19.76
N GLY A 116 4.45 -0.83 20.21
CA GLY A 116 3.68 -2.03 20.58
C GLY A 116 3.05 -2.71 19.37
N CYS A 117 1.82 -3.21 19.52
CA CYS A 117 1.12 -3.84 18.39
C CYS A 117 0.55 -2.77 17.45
N VAL A 118 0.83 -2.93 16.14
CA VAL A 118 0.29 -2.07 15.08
C VAL A 118 -0.22 -2.92 13.92
N THR A 119 -1.31 -2.47 13.31
CA THR A 119 -1.90 -3.09 12.12
C THR A 119 -1.60 -2.24 10.89
N ILE A 120 -0.92 -2.84 9.91
CA ILE A 120 -0.69 -2.22 8.60
C ILE A 120 -1.68 -2.81 7.60
N LEU A 121 -2.43 -1.94 6.94
CA LEU A 121 -3.32 -2.26 5.82
C LEU A 121 -2.76 -1.65 4.55
N ASN A 122 -2.56 -2.48 3.52
CA ASN A 122 -2.14 -2.02 2.20
C ASN A 122 -3.19 -2.41 1.17
N THR A 123 -3.59 -1.48 0.30
CA THR A 123 -4.64 -1.69 -0.70
C THR A 123 -4.28 -1.14 -2.06
N HIS A 124 -4.99 -1.62 -3.09
CA HIS A 124 -5.03 -1.02 -4.42
C HIS A 124 -6.48 -1.10 -4.92
N LEU A 125 -7.14 0.05 -5.04
CA LEU A 125 -8.56 0.11 -5.41
C LEU A 125 -8.76 -0.01 -6.92
N ASP A 126 -10.01 -0.20 -7.32
CA ASP A 126 -10.41 -0.17 -8.72
C ASP A 126 -10.07 1.18 -9.36
N TYR A 127 -9.63 1.17 -10.63
CA TYR A 127 -9.27 2.41 -11.34
C TYR A 127 -10.43 2.98 -12.17
N MET A 128 -11.41 2.15 -12.54
CA MET A 128 -12.46 2.55 -13.48
C MET A 128 -13.68 3.18 -12.78
N PHE A 129 -14.37 2.41 -11.94
CA PHE A 129 -15.74 2.75 -11.52
C PHE A 129 -15.80 3.26 -10.08
N ASP A 130 -16.28 4.48 -9.91
CA ASP A 130 -16.41 5.12 -8.61
C ASP A 130 -17.39 4.38 -7.68
N PHE A 131 -18.47 3.80 -8.21
CA PHE A 131 -19.39 3.01 -7.39
C PHE A 131 -18.75 1.72 -6.85
N VAL A 132 -17.81 1.10 -7.61
CA VAL A 132 -17.02 -0.04 -7.15
C VAL A 132 -16.08 0.40 -6.05
N LYS A 133 -15.34 1.52 -6.25
CA LYS A 133 -14.47 2.10 -5.24
C LYS A 133 -15.24 2.42 -3.96
N LYS A 134 -16.45 2.98 -4.06
CA LYS A 134 -17.30 3.25 -2.88
C LYS A 134 -17.60 1.96 -2.09
N ARG A 135 -17.90 0.85 -2.76
CA ARG A 135 -18.12 -0.46 -2.10
C ARG A 135 -16.84 -1.01 -1.47
N GLN A 136 -15.69 -0.83 -2.15
CA GLN A 136 -14.37 -1.22 -1.66
C GLN A 136 -14.00 -0.44 -0.41
N LEU A 137 -14.16 0.89 -0.41
CA LEU A 137 -13.92 1.76 0.74
C LEU A 137 -14.80 1.40 1.94
N LYS A 138 -16.10 1.09 1.71
CA LYS A 138 -16.98 0.58 2.78
C LYS A 138 -16.46 -0.70 3.42
N LYS A 139 -15.88 -1.61 2.63
CA LYS A 139 -15.29 -2.85 3.16
C LYS A 139 -14.04 -2.56 3.99
N ILE A 140 -13.21 -1.61 3.56
CA ILE A 140 -12.02 -1.18 4.32
C ILE A 140 -12.42 -0.57 5.66
N ILE A 141 -13.44 0.31 5.69
CA ILE A 141 -13.98 0.86 6.94
C ILE A 141 -14.37 -0.27 7.90
N LYS A 142 -15.14 -1.27 7.43
CA LYS A 142 -15.55 -2.43 8.27
C LYS A 142 -14.36 -3.22 8.82
N LEU A 143 -13.26 -3.31 8.08
CA LEU A 143 -12.04 -3.96 8.58
C LEU A 143 -11.37 -3.14 9.68
N ILE A 144 -11.40 -1.81 9.57
CA ILE A 144 -10.84 -0.89 10.57
C ILE A 144 -11.71 -0.85 11.82
N GLU A 145 -13.03 -0.78 11.70
CA GLU A 145 -13.98 -0.79 12.82
C GLU A 145 -13.84 -2.02 13.75
N THR A 146 -13.38 -3.14 13.18
CA THR A 146 -13.18 -4.39 13.95
C THR A 146 -11.76 -4.56 14.45
N GLU A 147 -10.85 -3.62 14.14
CA GLU A 147 -9.45 -3.70 14.54
C GLU A 147 -9.25 -3.18 15.96
N LYS A 148 -8.42 -3.89 16.73
CA LYS A 148 -8.13 -3.53 18.14
C LYS A 148 -6.82 -2.77 18.29
N ASN A 149 -5.94 -2.90 17.31
CA ASN A 149 -4.64 -2.22 17.33
C ASN A 149 -4.71 -0.90 16.56
N PRO A 150 -3.83 0.06 16.84
CA PRO A 150 -3.64 1.23 15.99
C PRO A 150 -3.45 0.81 14.52
N VAL A 151 -4.15 1.48 13.60
CA VAL A 151 -4.15 1.13 12.17
C VAL A 151 -3.39 2.18 11.38
N ILE A 152 -2.48 1.71 10.53
CA ILE A 152 -1.90 2.51 9.44
C ILE A 152 -2.42 1.92 8.14
N LEU A 153 -3.15 2.74 7.36
CA LEU A 153 -3.71 2.35 6.07
C LEU A 153 -2.97 3.07 4.95
N THR A 154 -2.47 2.30 3.99
CA THR A 154 -1.72 2.82 2.84
C THR A 154 -2.24 2.24 1.53
N GLY A 155 -1.85 2.85 0.42
CA GLY A 155 -2.04 2.24 -0.89
C GLY A 155 -2.33 3.21 -2.01
N ASP A 156 -2.52 2.65 -3.20
CA ASP A 156 -3.06 3.33 -4.37
C ASP A 156 -4.60 3.26 -4.34
N PHE A 157 -5.22 4.38 -4.03
CA PHE A 157 -6.68 4.48 -3.94
C PHE A 157 -7.33 4.78 -5.29
N ASN A 158 -6.56 5.14 -6.31
CA ASN A 158 -7.10 5.60 -7.59
C ASN A 158 -8.15 6.72 -7.44
N LEU A 159 -8.05 7.51 -6.39
CA LEU A 159 -8.93 8.63 -6.03
C LEU A 159 -8.12 9.84 -5.63
N LYS A 160 -8.49 11.00 -6.17
CA LYS A 160 -7.94 12.28 -5.75
C LYS A 160 -8.63 12.77 -4.48
N ILE A 161 -7.96 13.62 -3.72
CA ILE A 161 -8.50 14.20 -2.48
C ILE A 161 -9.81 14.96 -2.67
N ASN A 162 -10.03 15.56 -3.84
CA ASN A 162 -11.25 16.32 -4.13
C ASN A 162 -12.43 15.44 -4.59
N ASN A 163 -12.23 14.13 -4.81
CA ASN A 163 -13.32 13.22 -5.18
C ASN A 163 -14.34 13.12 -4.02
N PRO A 164 -15.66 13.31 -4.28
CA PRO A 164 -16.68 13.30 -3.23
C PRO A 164 -16.73 12.01 -2.41
N ILE A 165 -16.55 10.85 -3.06
CA ILE A 165 -16.54 9.53 -2.40
C ILE A 165 -15.35 9.43 -1.46
N PHE A 166 -14.20 9.97 -1.87
CA PHE A 166 -12.99 9.93 -1.06
C PHE A 166 -13.07 10.90 0.13
N LYS A 167 -13.68 12.08 -0.05
CA LYS A 167 -13.97 13.01 1.05
C LYS A 167 -14.88 12.37 2.12
N GLU A 168 -15.93 11.66 1.69
CA GLU A 168 -16.81 10.91 2.61
C GLU A 168 -16.01 9.84 3.38
N PHE A 169 -15.12 9.12 2.69
CA PHE A 169 -14.26 8.12 3.29
C PHE A 169 -13.31 8.72 4.32
N ILE A 170 -12.61 9.82 3.99
CA ILE A 170 -11.73 10.54 4.91
C ILE A 170 -12.48 10.93 6.18
N LYS A 171 -13.69 11.53 6.02
CA LYS A 171 -14.52 11.92 7.18
C LYS A 171 -14.84 10.73 8.09
N LYS A 172 -15.13 9.55 7.51
CA LYS A 172 -15.40 8.35 8.30
C LYS A 172 -14.16 7.84 9.02
N LEU A 173 -12.99 7.89 8.37
CA LEU A 173 -11.73 7.50 9.01
C LEU A 173 -11.37 8.46 10.16
N ASN A 174 -11.59 9.75 9.98
CA ASN A 174 -11.39 10.72 11.07
C ASN A 174 -12.25 10.39 12.28
N ASN A 175 -13.52 10.00 12.08
CA ASN A 175 -14.39 9.56 13.18
C ASN A 175 -13.92 8.26 13.86
N LEU A 176 -13.07 7.49 13.20
CA LEU A 176 -12.43 6.27 13.74
C LEU A 176 -11.03 6.54 14.32
N GLY A 177 -10.64 7.80 14.48
CA GLY A 177 -9.35 8.19 15.04
C GLY A 177 -8.17 8.03 14.08
N LEU A 178 -8.41 8.08 12.75
CA LEU A 178 -7.34 8.08 11.75
C LEU A 178 -7.33 9.39 10.98
N LYS A 179 -6.18 10.03 10.88
CA LYS A 179 -5.96 11.22 10.03
C LYS A 179 -5.23 10.83 8.75
N ARG A 180 -5.59 11.51 7.64
CA ARG A 180 -4.84 11.42 6.39
C ARG A 180 -3.56 12.23 6.48
N VAL A 181 -2.45 11.67 6.04
CA VAL A 181 -1.19 12.42 5.85
C VAL A 181 -1.34 13.31 4.61
N ASP A 182 -0.99 14.58 4.75
CA ASP A 182 -1.19 15.56 3.67
C ASP A 182 0.00 15.59 2.72
N ILE A 183 -0.13 14.82 1.63
CA ILE A 183 0.87 14.72 0.57
C ILE A 183 0.61 15.82 -0.46
N HIS A 184 1.47 16.84 -0.48
CA HIS A 184 1.33 18.02 -1.36
C HIS A 184 1.90 17.79 -2.76
N GLU A 185 2.74 16.77 -2.93
CA GLU A 185 3.38 16.45 -4.20
C GLU A 185 2.60 15.41 -5.00
N LYS A 186 2.79 15.42 -6.32
CA LYS A 186 2.24 14.37 -7.18
C LYS A 186 2.92 13.03 -6.91
N THR A 187 2.13 11.97 -6.86
CA THR A 187 2.64 10.60 -6.73
C THR A 187 2.66 9.84 -8.06
N LEU A 188 2.04 10.38 -9.12
CA LEU A 188 2.01 9.81 -10.46
C LEU A 188 2.86 10.65 -11.44
N LYS A 189 3.90 10.05 -12.05
CA LYS A 189 4.88 10.74 -12.92
C LYS A 189 4.27 11.39 -14.17
N GLN A 190 3.45 10.64 -14.91
CA GLN A 190 2.89 11.06 -16.20
C GLN A 190 1.69 12.00 -16.10
N SER A 191 1.32 12.44 -14.92
CA SER A 191 0.21 13.34 -14.76
C SER A 191 0.60 14.79 -15.10
N ARG A 192 -0.07 15.38 -16.12
CA ARG A 192 0.00 16.83 -16.40
C ARG A 192 -0.52 17.69 -15.24
N TYR A 193 -1.31 17.11 -14.33
CA TYR A 193 -1.85 17.75 -13.14
C TYR A 193 -1.22 17.14 -11.89
N ASN A 194 -1.17 17.91 -10.82
CA ASN A 194 -0.73 17.40 -9.53
C ASN A 194 -1.70 16.29 -9.03
N ARG A 195 -1.39 15.03 -9.38
CA ARG A 195 -2.21 13.87 -9.01
C ARG A 195 -1.50 13.08 -7.92
N SER A 196 -2.00 13.22 -6.70
CA SER A 196 -1.74 12.32 -5.60
C SER A 196 -2.94 11.37 -5.48
N ILE A 197 -2.73 10.09 -5.79
CA ILE A 197 -3.72 9.00 -5.69
C ILE A 197 -3.25 7.90 -4.75
N ASP A 198 -2.00 7.99 -4.34
CA ASP A 198 -1.41 7.18 -3.27
C ASP A 198 -1.60 7.93 -1.95
N HIS A 199 -2.21 7.29 -0.97
CA HIS A 199 -2.55 7.92 0.30
C HIS A 199 -2.10 7.08 1.48
N ILE A 200 -1.81 7.79 2.60
CA ILE A 200 -1.46 7.19 3.89
C ILE A 200 -2.38 7.79 4.95
N PHE A 201 -2.93 6.93 5.80
CA PHE A 201 -3.69 7.29 6.98
C PHE A 201 -3.02 6.70 8.21
N ILE A 202 -2.90 7.48 9.25
CA ILE A 202 -2.26 7.12 10.51
C ILE A 202 -3.20 7.43 11.69
N PRO A 203 -3.00 6.81 12.86
CA PRO A 203 -3.73 7.19 14.06
C PRO A 203 -3.56 8.68 14.39
N ASP A 204 -4.59 9.31 14.96
CA ASP A 204 -4.59 10.73 15.29
C ASP A 204 -3.53 11.10 16.34
N ASP A 205 -3.19 10.13 17.23
CA ASP A 205 -2.17 10.25 18.27
C ASP A 205 -0.74 9.97 17.75
N TYR A 206 -0.54 9.87 16.43
CA TYR A 206 0.78 9.76 15.82
C TYR A 206 1.20 11.10 15.21
N ASP A 207 2.48 11.44 15.37
CA ASP A 207 3.12 12.58 14.72
C ASP A 207 3.86 12.17 13.45
N VAL A 208 3.85 13.08 12.47
CA VAL A 208 4.61 12.95 11.22
C VAL A 208 5.96 13.62 11.41
N GLU A 209 7.03 12.83 11.48
CA GLU A 209 8.40 13.30 11.64
C GLU A 209 9.06 13.61 10.28
N LEU A 210 8.69 12.84 9.25
CA LEU A 210 9.16 13.03 7.88
C LEU A 210 8.10 12.57 6.90
N LEU A 211 7.88 13.35 5.86
CA LEU A 211 7.10 12.98 4.69
C LEU A 211 7.89 13.37 3.44
N GLU A 212 8.13 12.40 2.55
CA GLU A 212 8.90 12.61 1.34
C GLU A 212 8.32 11.81 0.17
N VAL A 213 8.24 12.45 -1.01
CA VAL A 213 7.96 11.80 -2.29
C VAL A 213 9.27 11.58 -3.03
N ILE A 214 9.72 10.33 -3.09
CA ILE A 214 11.04 9.97 -3.62
C ILE A 214 11.00 9.98 -5.15
N LYS A 215 11.81 10.85 -5.79
CA LYS A 215 11.80 11.04 -7.25
C LYS A 215 12.90 10.27 -7.98
N ASP A 216 13.93 9.86 -7.27
CA ASP A 216 15.14 9.28 -7.88
C ASP A 216 15.04 7.78 -8.17
N LEU A 217 13.96 7.12 -7.75
CA LEU A 217 13.73 5.70 -8.02
C LEU A 217 12.95 5.51 -9.31
N ASP A 218 13.65 5.23 -10.41
CA ASP A 218 13.04 5.09 -11.74
C ASP A 218 12.72 3.63 -12.10
N ILE A 219 11.72 3.05 -11.41
CA ILE A 219 11.23 1.68 -11.67
C ILE A 219 9.71 1.60 -11.83
N SER A 220 9.01 2.73 -11.79
CA SER A 220 7.55 2.82 -11.90
C SER A 220 7.14 4.18 -12.47
N ASP A 221 5.90 4.30 -12.91
CA ASP A 221 5.24 5.58 -13.20
C ASP A 221 4.64 6.26 -11.95
N HIS A 222 4.67 5.59 -10.80
CA HIS A 222 4.45 6.20 -9.50
C HIS A 222 5.76 6.58 -8.83
N TYR A 223 5.68 7.49 -7.86
CA TYR A 223 6.75 7.80 -6.92
C TYR A 223 6.47 7.12 -5.57
N PRO A 224 7.48 6.53 -4.91
CA PRO A 224 7.35 6.09 -3.53
C PRO A 224 7.00 7.27 -2.61
N VAL A 225 6.09 7.05 -1.67
CA VAL A 225 5.80 8.00 -0.58
C VAL A 225 6.34 7.42 0.71
N LEU A 226 7.39 8.05 1.22
CA LEU A 226 8.07 7.68 2.46
C LEU A 226 7.53 8.53 3.61
N LEU A 227 7.21 7.88 4.72
CA LEU A 227 6.70 8.49 5.93
C LEU A 227 7.45 7.96 7.15
N LYS A 228 7.88 8.86 8.04
CA LYS A 228 8.33 8.49 9.39
C LYS A 228 7.32 9.00 10.40
N VAL A 229 6.94 8.15 11.34
CA VAL A 229 5.97 8.47 12.38
C VAL A 229 6.47 8.05 13.76
N SER A 230 6.07 8.82 14.76
CA SER A 230 6.21 8.48 16.17
C SER A 230 4.84 8.52 16.84
N LYS A 231 4.72 7.89 18.00
CA LYS A 231 3.55 8.07 18.87
C LYS A 231 3.80 9.29 19.75
N LYS A 232 2.76 10.10 19.94
CA LYS A 232 2.79 11.23 20.88
C LYS A 232 3.06 10.79 22.30
#